data_d505dc446c8c861a5acce7231bee79e8
#
_entry.id   d505dc446c8c861a5acce7231bee79e8
#
_cell.length_a   1.000
_cell.length_b   1.000
_cell.length_c   1.000
_cell.angle_alpha   90.00
_cell.angle_beta   90.00
_cell.angle_gamma   90.00
#
_symmetry.space_group_name_H-M   'P 1'
#
loop_
_entity.id
_entity.type
_entity.pdbx_description
1 polymer ?
#
loop_
_entity_poly.entity_id
_entity_poly.type
_entity_poly.pdbx_seq_one_letter_code
_entity_poly.pdbx_strand_id
1 'polypeptide(L)'
;MYLNATGLLAVELAKRIISDTKSMKTQLREFNRKQHTISIGTCAPAPQIYLNQKVSRFYPDKTVSNEIKDINILIDGLKDHTYTFIIMPYEIEDDDIESIMFMEEQLYFSLPHDHHLAHQKAISLKEMDGEKMLLMSNIGFWNQMHNETMPNTKFLIQQDRSVFYDLIELSSLPSFTSDFSMKYDGIPPNRVIIPITDKEAHATFYCCYLKENESQLKAFLYTLNK
;
A
#
# COMPACT_ATOMS: atom_id res chain seq x y z
N MET A 1 -23.60 -41.03 -30.08
CA MET A 1 -22.46 -41.93 -29.75
C MET A 1 -22.26 -41.83 -28.24
N TYR A 2 -22.44 -42.93 -27.50
CA TYR A 2 -22.30 -42.97 -26.04
C TYR A 2 -21.00 -43.70 -25.71
N LEU A 3 -20.28 -43.18 -24.70
CA LEU A 3 -19.08 -43.82 -24.20
C LEU A 3 -19.44 -45.07 -23.40
N ASN A 4 -18.69 -46.14 -23.60
CA ASN A 4 -18.76 -47.32 -22.74
C ASN A 4 -17.98 -47.07 -21.43
N ALA A 5 -18.04 -48.01 -20.49
CA ALA A 5 -17.38 -47.85 -19.18
C ALA A 5 -15.86 -47.52 -19.29
N THR A 6 -15.18 -48.18 -20.23
CA THR A 6 -13.74 -47.88 -20.49
C THR A 6 -13.52 -46.48 -21.04
N GLY A 7 -14.44 -46.01 -21.90
CA GLY A 7 -14.39 -44.66 -22.44
C GLY A 7 -14.64 -43.58 -21.37
N LEU A 8 -15.55 -43.83 -20.43
CA LEU A 8 -15.79 -42.93 -19.29
C LEU A 8 -14.57 -42.86 -18.38
N LEU A 9 -13.95 -44.00 -18.06
CA LEU A 9 -12.70 -44.02 -17.28
C LEU A 9 -11.56 -43.29 -18.00
N ALA A 10 -11.42 -43.49 -19.32
CA ALA A 10 -10.41 -42.80 -20.11
C ALA A 10 -10.60 -41.27 -20.08
N VAL A 11 -11.84 -40.77 -20.15
CA VAL A 11 -12.14 -39.32 -20.02
C VAL A 11 -11.79 -38.79 -18.64
N GLU A 12 -12.10 -39.53 -17.58
CA GLU A 12 -11.77 -39.14 -16.21
C GLU A 12 -10.23 -39.02 -16.03
N LEU A 13 -9.50 -40.03 -16.45
CA LEU A 13 -8.02 -40.02 -16.39
C LEU A 13 -7.41 -38.89 -17.24
N ALA A 14 -7.95 -38.68 -18.44
CA ALA A 14 -7.50 -37.55 -19.29
C ALA A 14 -7.74 -36.19 -18.64
N LYS A 15 -8.90 -35.97 -18.01
CA LYS A 15 -9.20 -34.74 -17.25
C LYS A 15 -8.21 -34.54 -16.12
N ARG A 16 -7.86 -35.60 -15.40
CA ARG A 16 -6.85 -35.55 -14.31
C ARG A 16 -5.48 -35.17 -14.84
N ILE A 17 -5.01 -35.78 -15.91
CA ILE A 17 -3.72 -35.45 -16.54
C ILE A 17 -3.69 -33.99 -16.99
N ILE A 18 -4.76 -33.50 -17.61
CA ILE A 18 -4.87 -32.09 -18.04
C ILE A 18 -4.82 -31.15 -16.84
N SER A 19 -5.52 -31.49 -15.75
CA SER A 19 -5.51 -30.71 -14.50
C SER A 19 -4.11 -30.66 -13.90
N ASP A 20 -3.45 -31.83 -13.76
CA ASP A 20 -2.09 -31.95 -13.19
C ASP A 20 -1.07 -31.20 -14.06
N THR A 21 -1.18 -31.28 -15.39
CA THR A 21 -0.33 -30.53 -16.31
C THR A 21 -0.49 -29.01 -16.16
N LYS A 22 -1.72 -28.53 -16.00
CA LYS A 22 -2.01 -27.09 -15.75
C LYS A 22 -1.42 -26.65 -14.41
N SER A 23 -1.60 -27.47 -13.37
CA SER A 23 -1.05 -27.20 -12.03
C SER A 23 0.48 -27.14 -12.07
N MET A 24 1.14 -28.13 -12.67
CA MET A 24 2.60 -28.14 -12.85
C MET A 24 3.11 -26.89 -13.58
N LYS A 25 2.45 -26.50 -14.67
CA LYS A 25 2.82 -25.28 -15.43
C LYS A 25 2.71 -24.02 -14.59
N THR A 26 1.67 -23.93 -13.77
CA THR A 26 1.46 -22.80 -12.83
C THR A 26 2.58 -22.79 -11.78
N GLN A 27 2.85 -23.91 -11.14
CA GLN A 27 3.89 -24.03 -10.11
C GLN A 27 5.30 -23.67 -10.66
N LEU A 28 5.63 -24.13 -11.88
CA LEU A 28 6.92 -23.78 -12.51
C LEU A 28 7.01 -22.26 -12.82
N ARG A 29 5.92 -21.65 -13.27
CA ARG A 29 5.90 -20.20 -13.52
C ARG A 29 6.04 -19.41 -12.22
N GLU A 30 5.35 -19.83 -11.16
CA GLU A 30 5.46 -19.21 -9.84
C GLU A 30 6.85 -19.36 -9.26
N PHE A 31 7.46 -20.55 -9.35
CA PHE A 31 8.82 -20.78 -8.93
C PHE A 31 9.81 -19.88 -9.67
N ASN A 32 9.71 -19.80 -11.00
CA ASN A 32 10.56 -18.93 -11.79
C ASN A 32 10.32 -17.45 -11.45
N ARG A 33 9.07 -17.02 -11.23
CA ARG A 33 8.73 -15.66 -10.81
C ARG A 33 9.40 -15.34 -9.45
N LYS A 34 9.27 -16.22 -8.45
CA LYS A 34 9.90 -16.05 -7.13
C LYS A 34 11.43 -15.88 -7.21
N GLN A 35 12.07 -16.53 -8.16
CA GLN A 35 13.52 -16.38 -8.34
C GLN A 35 13.93 -15.04 -8.95
N HIS A 36 13.10 -14.44 -9.81
CA HIS A 36 13.45 -13.26 -10.60
C HIS A 36 12.67 -12.00 -10.24
N THR A 37 11.66 -12.09 -9.34
CA THR A 37 10.80 -10.97 -8.97
C THR A 37 10.71 -10.83 -7.45
N ILE A 38 10.80 -9.59 -6.97
CA ILE A 38 10.38 -9.20 -5.63
C ILE A 38 8.99 -8.56 -5.78
N SER A 39 7.97 -9.26 -5.29
CA SER A 39 6.57 -8.78 -5.33
C SER A 39 6.22 -8.17 -3.97
N ILE A 40 5.76 -6.92 -3.95
CA ILE A 40 5.48 -6.15 -2.75
C ILE A 40 4.02 -5.70 -2.78
N GLY A 41 3.28 -6.02 -1.74
CA GLY A 41 1.97 -5.44 -1.50
C GLY A 41 2.07 -4.37 -0.43
N THR A 42 1.42 -3.22 -0.61
CA THR A 42 1.44 -2.13 0.38
C THR A 42 0.03 -1.64 0.69
N CYS A 43 -0.21 -1.25 1.93
CA CYS A 43 -1.50 -0.68 2.34
C CYS A 43 -1.60 0.84 2.09
N ALA A 44 -0.48 1.53 1.77
CA ALA A 44 -0.43 2.98 1.63
C ALA A 44 0.63 3.45 0.62
N PRO A 45 0.52 4.70 0.09
CA PRO A 45 1.46 5.25 -0.88
C PRO A 45 2.87 5.51 -0.34
N ALA A 46 3.00 6.08 0.87
CA ALA A 46 4.31 6.45 1.43
C ALA A 46 5.28 5.27 1.54
N PRO A 47 4.90 4.12 2.15
CA PRO A 47 5.75 2.94 2.16
C PRO A 47 6.04 2.40 0.76
N GLN A 48 5.10 2.49 -0.19
CA GLN A 48 5.34 2.08 -1.57
C GLN A 48 6.46 2.89 -2.23
N ILE A 49 6.39 4.22 -2.12
CA ILE A 49 7.38 5.13 -2.71
C ILE A 49 8.76 4.89 -2.07
N TYR A 50 8.81 4.78 -0.74
CA TYR A 50 10.05 4.53 0.00
C TYR A 50 10.72 3.21 -0.41
N LEU A 51 9.94 2.13 -0.49
CA LEU A 51 10.45 0.80 -0.80
C LEU A 51 10.89 0.64 -2.26
N ASN A 52 10.20 1.27 -3.21
CA ASN A 52 10.55 1.18 -4.63
C ASN A 52 12.03 1.49 -4.88
N GLN A 53 12.54 2.55 -4.27
CA GLN A 53 13.94 2.95 -4.45
C GLN A 53 14.90 2.02 -3.70
N LYS A 54 14.57 1.62 -2.48
CA LYS A 54 15.43 0.74 -1.66
C LYS A 54 15.54 -0.65 -2.26
N VAL A 55 14.40 -1.26 -2.62
CA VAL A 55 14.36 -2.63 -3.15
C VAL A 55 15.08 -2.73 -4.48
N SER A 56 14.85 -1.80 -5.41
CA SER A 56 15.53 -1.79 -6.71
C SER A 56 17.05 -1.63 -6.59
N ARG A 57 17.53 -0.86 -5.61
CA ARG A 57 18.97 -0.74 -5.35
C ARG A 57 19.57 -1.98 -4.71
N PHE A 58 18.80 -2.66 -3.85
CA PHE A 58 19.27 -3.84 -3.13
C PHE A 58 19.26 -5.10 -4.00
N TYR A 59 18.28 -5.21 -4.91
CA TYR A 59 18.12 -6.34 -5.83
C TYR A 59 18.19 -5.88 -7.30
N PRO A 60 19.38 -5.44 -7.79
CA PRO A 60 19.52 -4.86 -9.13
C PRO A 60 19.20 -5.85 -10.26
N ASP A 61 19.37 -7.16 -10.00
CA ASP A 61 19.13 -8.23 -10.96
C ASP A 61 17.70 -8.81 -10.91
N LYS A 62 16.81 -8.22 -10.04
CA LYS A 62 15.44 -8.67 -9.92
C LYS A 62 14.45 -7.64 -10.43
N THR A 63 13.36 -8.12 -11.00
CA THR A 63 12.19 -7.27 -11.27
C THR A 63 11.50 -6.94 -9.97
N VAL A 64 11.16 -5.67 -9.73
CA VAL A 64 10.36 -5.25 -8.58
C VAL A 64 8.94 -4.96 -9.05
N SER A 65 7.97 -5.65 -8.47
CA SER A 65 6.54 -5.40 -8.64
C SER A 65 5.99 -4.86 -7.34
N ASN A 66 5.26 -3.74 -7.39
CA ASN A 66 4.72 -3.11 -6.19
C ASN A 66 3.31 -2.57 -6.48
N GLU A 67 2.35 -2.88 -5.60
CA GLU A 67 0.97 -2.42 -5.72
C GLU A 67 0.34 -2.09 -4.37
N ILE A 68 -0.62 -1.15 -4.38
CA ILE A 68 -1.44 -0.82 -3.22
C ILE A 68 -2.72 -1.64 -3.26
N LYS A 69 -3.04 -2.33 -2.17
CA LYS A 69 -4.23 -3.17 -2.03
C LYS A 69 -4.83 -3.04 -0.63
N ASP A 70 -6.07 -3.49 -0.52
CA ASP A 70 -6.76 -3.62 0.75
C ASP A 70 -6.08 -4.66 1.63
N ILE A 71 -6.15 -4.44 2.94
CA ILE A 71 -5.45 -5.21 3.97
C ILE A 71 -5.72 -6.72 3.85
N ASN A 72 -6.97 -7.14 3.65
CA ASN A 72 -7.32 -8.56 3.53
C ASN A 72 -6.68 -9.20 2.29
N ILE A 73 -6.66 -8.48 1.17
CA ILE A 73 -6.01 -8.94 -0.07
C ILE A 73 -4.50 -9.09 0.12
N LEU A 74 -3.88 -8.18 0.90
CA LEU A 74 -2.45 -8.25 1.22
C LEU A 74 -2.13 -9.49 2.04
N ILE A 75 -2.91 -9.78 3.10
CA ILE A 75 -2.70 -10.93 3.97
C ILE A 75 -2.87 -12.24 3.18
N ASP A 76 -3.95 -12.35 2.40
CA ASP A 76 -4.20 -13.53 1.56
C ASP A 76 -3.08 -13.71 0.53
N GLY A 77 -2.66 -12.62 -0.13
CA GLY A 77 -1.58 -12.65 -1.11
C GLY A 77 -0.19 -12.91 -0.51
N LEU A 78 0.04 -12.64 0.77
CA LEU A 78 1.24 -13.08 1.48
C LEU A 78 1.20 -14.60 1.70
N LYS A 79 0.07 -15.12 2.20
CA LYS A 79 -0.13 -16.54 2.50
C LYS A 79 -0.11 -17.44 1.26
N ASP A 80 -0.61 -16.96 0.13
CA ASP A 80 -0.58 -17.69 -1.14
C ASP A 80 0.69 -17.43 -1.97
N HIS A 81 1.66 -16.70 -1.39
CA HIS A 81 2.94 -16.32 -2.01
C HIS A 81 2.84 -15.41 -3.25
N THR A 82 1.74 -14.72 -3.44
CA THR A 82 1.62 -13.65 -4.44
C THR A 82 2.62 -12.53 -4.14
N TYR A 83 2.79 -12.19 -2.85
CA TYR A 83 3.78 -11.22 -2.40
C TYR A 83 4.97 -11.90 -1.71
N THR A 84 6.15 -11.34 -1.92
CA THR A 84 7.38 -11.72 -1.21
C THR A 84 7.35 -11.19 0.23
N PHE A 85 6.84 -9.97 0.39
CA PHE A 85 6.49 -9.34 1.65
C PHE A 85 5.41 -8.29 1.44
N ILE A 86 4.74 -7.91 2.51
CA ILE A 86 3.68 -6.89 2.49
C ILE A 86 3.95 -5.82 3.53
N ILE A 87 3.35 -4.64 3.34
CA ILE A 87 3.40 -3.56 4.32
C ILE A 87 2.01 -3.35 4.91
N MET A 88 1.96 -3.40 6.24
CA MET A 88 0.74 -3.34 7.03
C MET A 88 0.80 -2.18 8.04
N PRO A 89 -0.34 -1.60 8.43
CA PRO A 89 -0.40 -0.54 9.45
C PRO A 89 -0.43 -1.09 10.89
N TYR A 90 -0.18 -2.38 11.07
CA TYR A 90 -0.11 -3.08 12.36
C TYR A 90 0.64 -4.40 12.19
N GLU A 91 1.08 -4.98 13.30
CA GLU A 91 1.67 -6.31 13.33
C GLU A 91 0.61 -7.40 13.07
N ILE A 92 0.98 -8.41 12.29
CA ILE A 92 0.09 -9.56 12.03
C ILE A 92 0.37 -10.62 13.10
N GLU A 93 -0.67 -10.97 13.87
CA GLU A 93 -0.63 -12.07 14.85
C GLU A 93 -0.88 -13.40 14.12
N ASP A 94 0.19 -14.02 13.60
CA ASP A 94 0.15 -15.31 12.90
C ASP A 94 1.50 -16.02 13.12
N ASP A 95 1.44 -17.31 13.46
CA ASP A 95 2.64 -18.10 13.81
C ASP A 95 3.64 -18.23 12.64
N ASP A 96 3.18 -18.13 11.40
CA ASP A 96 4.01 -18.28 10.20
C ASP A 96 4.50 -16.93 9.63
N ILE A 97 4.01 -15.81 10.17
CA ILE A 97 4.34 -14.46 9.70
C ILE A 97 5.22 -13.75 10.74
N GLU A 98 6.24 -13.06 10.23
CA GLU A 98 7.05 -12.14 11.01
C GLU A 98 6.73 -10.71 10.60
N SER A 99 6.65 -9.81 11.59
CA SER A 99 6.35 -8.39 11.38
C SER A 99 7.48 -7.54 11.97
N ILE A 100 8.08 -6.68 11.15
CA ILE A 100 9.16 -5.78 11.56
C ILE A 100 8.72 -4.34 11.30
N MET A 101 8.67 -3.52 12.35
CA MET A 101 8.44 -2.08 12.21
C MET A 101 9.53 -1.44 11.35
N PHE A 102 9.17 -0.55 10.41
CA PHE A 102 10.17 0.06 9.54
C PHE A 102 9.97 1.55 9.26
N MET A 103 8.76 2.09 9.38
CA MET A 103 8.52 3.53 9.26
C MET A 103 7.25 3.97 9.98
N GLU A 104 7.19 5.25 10.27
CA GLU A 104 5.99 5.93 10.75
C GLU A 104 5.60 7.01 9.74
N GLU A 105 4.33 7.36 9.71
CA GLU A 105 3.80 8.45 8.90
C GLU A 105 2.77 9.22 9.72
N GLN A 106 2.95 10.54 9.77
CA GLN A 106 2.00 11.48 10.36
C GLN A 106 1.35 12.31 9.27
N LEU A 107 0.02 12.37 9.27
CA LEU A 107 -0.74 13.26 8.38
C LEU A 107 -0.89 14.65 8.99
N TYR A 108 -0.97 15.62 8.08
CA TYR A 108 -1.18 17.04 8.36
C TYR A 108 -2.23 17.59 7.39
N PHE A 109 -2.87 18.69 7.76
CA PHE A 109 -3.60 19.50 6.80
C PHE A 109 -2.64 20.48 6.11
N SER A 110 -2.78 20.59 4.80
CA SER A 110 -2.16 21.62 3.96
C SER A 110 -3.24 22.63 3.61
N LEU A 111 -3.21 23.79 4.27
CA LEU A 111 -4.23 24.85 4.15
C LEU A 111 -3.68 26.05 3.38
N PRO A 112 -4.50 26.74 2.57
CA PRO A 112 -4.12 28.05 2.05
C PRO A 112 -3.98 29.06 3.21
N HIS A 113 -3.18 30.09 3.02
CA HIS A 113 -2.92 31.09 4.07
C HIS A 113 -4.17 31.86 4.54
N ASP A 114 -5.15 32.02 3.68
CA ASP A 114 -6.42 32.72 3.96
C ASP A 114 -7.50 31.80 4.52
N HIS A 115 -7.20 30.53 4.74
CA HIS A 115 -8.14 29.58 5.35
C HIS A 115 -8.42 29.98 6.81
N HIS A 116 -9.69 29.91 7.24
CA HIS A 116 -10.10 30.36 8.59
C HIS A 116 -9.42 29.60 9.74
N LEU A 117 -8.91 28.38 9.50
CA LEU A 117 -8.16 27.58 10.46
C LEU A 117 -6.62 27.68 10.29
N ALA A 118 -6.12 28.47 9.33
CA ALA A 118 -4.68 28.56 9.04
C ALA A 118 -3.82 29.11 10.20
N HIS A 119 -4.45 29.76 11.18
CA HIS A 119 -3.76 30.32 12.36
C HIS A 119 -3.75 29.37 13.57
N GLN A 120 -4.40 28.24 13.47
CA GLN A 120 -4.42 27.25 14.54
C GLN A 120 -3.10 26.52 14.66
N LYS A 121 -2.72 26.13 15.89
CA LYS A 121 -1.49 25.37 16.16
C LYS A 121 -1.65 23.89 15.80
N ALA A 122 -2.84 23.35 15.89
CA ALA A 122 -3.24 22.01 15.55
C ALA A 122 -4.76 21.97 15.33
N ILE A 123 -5.27 21.03 14.54
CA ILE A 123 -6.68 20.91 14.15
C ILE A 123 -7.06 19.43 14.19
N SER A 124 -8.27 19.12 14.64
CA SER A 124 -8.84 17.78 14.54
C SER A 124 -9.47 17.52 13.17
N LEU A 125 -9.61 16.25 12.79
CA LEU A 125 -10.34 15.84 11.59
C LEU A 125 -11.79 16.35 11.60
N LYS A 126 -12.41 16.34 12.77
CA LYS A 126 -13.78 16.84 12.97
C LYS A 126 -13.94 18.34 12.70
N GLU A 127 -12.93 19.16 13.00
CA GLU A 127 -12.99 20.62 12.74
C GLU A 127 -12.94 20.93 11.25
N MET A 128 -12.41 20.00 10.43
CA MET A 128 -12.38 20.09 8.98
C MET A 128 -13.57 19.39 8.31
N ASP A 129 -14.40 18.67 9.07
CA ASP A 129 -15.54 17.96 8.49
C ASP A 129 -16.59 18.95 7.94
N GLY A 130 -17.04 18.70 6.71
CA GLY A 130 -17.95 19.58 5.96
C GLY A 130 -17.26 20.50 4.96
N GLU A 131 -15.94 20.61 4.99
CA GLU A 131 -15.15 21.38 4.03
C GLU A 131 -15.16 20.75 2.63
N LYS A 132 -14.73 21.55 1.62
CA LYS A 132 -14.36 21.02 0.30
C LYS A 132 -12.86 20.87 0.24
N MET A 133 -12.37 19.65 0.00
CA MET A 133 -10.94 19.34 0.04
C MET A 133 -10.47 18.63 -1.21
N LEU A 134 -9.20 18.82 -1.56
CA LEU A 134 -8.52 18.01 -2.56
C LEU A 134 -8.07 16.69 -1.91
N LEU A 135 -8.22 15.58 -2.66
CA LEU A 135 -7.77 14.27 -2.22
C LEU A 135 -7.15 13.51 -3.40
N MET A 136 -6.00 12.88 -3.18
CA MET A 136 -5.46 11.90 -4.12
C MET A 136 -6.29 10.62 -4.07
N SER A 137 -6.52 10.00 -5.22
CA SER A 137 -7.01 8.62 -5.28
C SER A 137 -5.93 7.65 -4.81
N ASN A 138 -6.33 6.40 -4.54
CA ASN A 138 -5.41 5.32 -4.22
C ASN A 138 -4.50 5.60 -3.00
N ILE A 139 -5.09 6.19 -1.95
CA ILE A 139 -4.43 6.44 -0.67
C ILE A 139 -4.43 5.23 0.27
N GLY A 140 -4.96 4.10 -0.20
CA GLY A 140 -4.96 2.83 0.54
C GLY A 140 -5.82 2.89 1.80
N PHE A 141 -5.28 2.37 2.91
CA PHE A 141 -6.00 2.27 4.19
C PHE A 141 -6.42 3.63 4.77
N TRP A 142 -5.79 4.75 4.37
CA TRP A 142 -6.20 6.10 4.77
C TRP A 142 -7.63 6.47 4.34
N ASN A 143 -8.20 5.74 3.33
CA ASN A 143 -9.60 5.92 2.94
C ASN A 143 -10.58 5.66 4.09
N GLN A 144 -10.29 4.68 4.95
CA GLN A 144 -11.15 4.38 6.08
C GLN A 144 -11.19 5.55 7.08
N MET A 145 -10.04 6.13 7.40
CA MET A 145 -9.92 7.26 8.32
C MET A 145 -10.85 8.41 7.92
N HIS A 146 -10.72 8.96 6.71
CA HIS A 146 -11.52 10.11 6.33
C HIS A 146 -13.02 9.78 6.15
N ASN A 147 -13.38 8.57 5.71
CA ASN A 147 -14.77 8.14 5.60
C ASN A 147 -15.47 8.07 6.97
N GLU A 148 -14.77 7.64 8.00
CA GLU A 148 -15.30 7.50 9.35
C GLU A 148 -15.33 8.83 10.13
N THR A 149 -14.30 9.66 9.95
CA THR A 149 -14.10 10.87 10.77
C THR A 149 -14.57 12.17 10.11
N MET A 150 -14.71 12.18 8.77
CA MET A 150 -15.07 13.36 7.98
C MET A 150 -16.21 13.06 6.98
N PRO A 151 -17.36 12.51 7.43
CA PRO A 151 -18.42 12.01 6.55
C PRO A 151 -19.16 13.12 5.76
N ASN A 152 -19.07 14.37 6.19
CA ASN A 152 -19.72 15.50 5.52
C ASN A 152 -18.78 16.25 4.56
N THR A 153 -17.50 15.91 4.55
CA THR A 153 -16.49 16.55 3.70
C THR A 153 -16.67 16.16 2.24
N LYS A 154 -16.55 17.14 1.36
CA LYS A 154 -16.66 16.94 -0.09
C LYS A 154 -15.28 16.87 -0.72
N PHE A 155 -14.81 15.66 -1.00
CA PHE A 155 -13.51 15.45 -1.63
C PHE A 155 -13.57 15.59 -3.15
N LEU A 156 -12.70 16.46 -3.69
CA LEU A 156 -12.36 16.52 -5.12
C LEU A 156 -11.20 15.58 -5.37
N ILE A 157 -11.51 14.38 -5.85
CA ILE A 157 -10.53 13.30 -6.02
C ILE A 157 -9.77 13.45 -7.32
N GLN A 158 -8.43 13.40 -7.24
CA GLN A 158 -7.52 13.42 -8.37
C GLN A 158 -6.77 12.08 -8.49
N GLN A 159 -6.60 11.61 -9.72
CA GLN A 159 -5.84 10.38 -10.01
C GLN A 159 -4.40 10.68 -10.42
N ASP A 160 -4.20 11.79 -11.11
CA ASP A 160 -2.90 12.24 -11.58
C ASP A 160 -2.22 13.11 -10.53
N ARG A 161 -1.00 12.71 -10.15
CA ARG A 161 -0.21 13.38 -9.12
C ARG A 161 0.22 14.79 -9.55
N SER A 162 0.57 14.98 -10.81
CA SER A 162 0.98 16.29 -11.32
C SER A 162 -0.19 17.27 -11.27
N VAL A 163 -1.36 16.85 -11.77
CA VAL A 163 -2.59 17.65 -11.69
C VAL A 163 -2.99 17.96 -10.25
N PHE A 164 -2.79 17.01 -9.33
CA PHE A 164 -3.06 17.24 -7.92
C PHE A 164 -2.18 18.36 -7.33
N TYR A 165 -0.89 18.36 -7.62
CA TYR A 165 0.02 19.42 -7.17
C TYR A 165 -0.26 20.76 -7.82
N ASP A 166 -0.58 20.79 -9.12
CA ASP A 166 -1.02 22.02 -9.82
C ASP A 166 -2.28 22.60 -9.14
N LEU A 167 -3.24 21.75 -8.76
CA LEU A 167 -4.43 22.19 -8.03
C LEU A 167 -4.14 22.68 -6.62
N ILE A 168 -3.18 22.09 -5.91
CA ILE A 168 -2.72 22.59 -4.61
C ILE A 168 -2.15 24.02 -4.75
N GLU A 169 -1.38 24.29 -5.77
CA GLU A 169 -0.79 25.61 -6.00
C GLU A 169 -1.80 26.66 -6.46
N LEU A 170 -2.76 26.27 -7.30
CA LEU A 170 -3.67 27.17 -7.98
C LEU A 170 -5.03 27.35 -7.29
N SER A 171 -5.39 26.52 -6.33
CA SER A 171 -6.68 26.59 -5.64
C SER A 171 -6.55 26.96 -4.16
N SER A 172 -7.66 27.43 -3.59
CA SER A 172 -7.82 27.65 -2.15
C SER A 172 -8.37 26.43 -1.40
N LEU A 173 -8.37 25.24 -2.03
CA LEU A 173 -8.90 24.04 -1.39
C LEU A 173 -7.87 23.43 -0.44
N PRO A 174 -8.26 23.10 0.80
CA PRO A 174 -7.45 22.27 1.70
C PRO A 174 -7.11 20.91 1.11
N SER A 175 -6.02 20.31 1.58
CA SER A 175 -5.66 18.93 1.26
C SER A 175 -4.96 18.29 2.46
N PHE A 176 -4.78 16.98 2.40
CA PHE A 176 -3.84 16.29 3.28
C PHE A 176 -2.42 16.34 2.72
N THR A 177 -1.46 16.30 3.63
CA THR A 177 -0.05 16.02 3.36
C THR A 177 0.48 15.14 4.49
N SER A 178 1.72 14.65 4.39
CA SER A 178 2.37 13.91 5.47
C SER A 178 3.82 14.37 5.64
N ASP A 179 4.41 14.02 6.78
CA ASP A 179 5.85 14.22 7.02
C ASP A 179 6.70 13.58 5.92
N PHE A 180 6.30 12.39 5.44
CA PHE A 180 6.93 11.74 4.31
C PHE A 180 6.81 12.56 3.01
N SER A 181 5.58 12.98 2.67
CA SER A 181 5.32 13.77 1.45
C SER A 181 6.07 15.11 1.49
N MET A 182 6.07 15.80 2.62
CA MET A 182 6.80 17.06 2.79
C MET A 182 8.32 16.89 2.60
N LYS A 183 8.88 15.80 3.11
CA LYS A 183 10.29 15.46 2.93
C LYS A 183 10.65 15.13 1.49
N TYR A 184 9.72 14.49 0.76
CA TYR A 184 9.94 13.97 -0.58
C TYR A 184 9.67 14.99 -1.69
N ASP A 185 8.56 15.74 -1.57
CA ASP A 185 8.07 16.69 -2.58
C ASP A 185 8.29 18.15 -2.17
N GLY A 186 8.58 18.42 -0.88
CA GLY A 186 8.64 19.76 -0.32
C GLY A 186 7.27 20.26 0.15
N ILE A 187 7.28 21.49 0.68
CA ILE A 187 6.07 22.20 1.13
C ILE A 187 5.73 23.25 0.07
N PRO A 188 4.50 23.25 -0.48
CA PRO A 188 4.09 24.27 -1.43
C PRO A 188 4.15 25.69 -0.80
N PRO A 189 4.67 26.72 -1.51
CA PRO A 189 4.97 28.01 -0.94
C PRO A 189 3.77 28.79 -0.40
N ASN A 190 2.58 28.51 -0.92
CA ASN A 190 1.33 29.20 -0.56
C ASN A 190 0.49 28.41 0.46
N ARG A 191 1.11 27.54 1.24
CA ARG A 191 0.41 26.66 2.18
C ARG A 191 0.95 26.76 3.60
N VAL A 192 0.04 26.63 4.55
CA VAL A 192 0.33 26.43 5.97
C VAL A 192 0.09 24.97 6.30
N ILE A 193 1.06 24.35 6.96
CA ILE A 193 0.97 22.95 7.38
C ILE A 193 0.55 22.92 8.83
N ILE A 194 -0.61 22.32 9.09
CA ILE A 194 -1.20 22.25 10.43
C ILE A 194 -1.24 20.79 10.90
N PRO A 195 -0.68 20.46 12.07
CA PRO A 195 -0.77 19.13 12.66
C PRO A 195 -2.21 18.69 12.91
N ILE A 196 -2.50 17.41 12.66
CA ILE A 196 -3.77 16.77 12.99
C ILE A 196 -3.64 16.16 14.39
N THR A 197 -4.61 16.44 15.27
CA THR A 197 -4.59 15.98 16.67
C THR A 197 -5.07 14.55 16.87
N ASP A 198 -5.80 14.02 15.90
CA ASP A 198 -6.40 12.71 15.99
C ASP A 198 -5.35 11.62 15.79
N LYS A 199 -5.39 10.59 16.62
CA LYS A 199 -4.47 9.44 16.55
C LYS A 199 -4.59 8.67 15.24
N GLU A 200 -5.77 8.71 14.62
CA GLU A 200 -6.07 8.11 13.33
C GLU A 200 -5.27 8.72 12.18
N ALA A 201 -4.70 9.91 12.37
CA ALA A 201 -3.82 10.57 11.41
C ALA A 201 -2.34 10.13 11.53
N HIS A 202 -2.04 9.19 12.42
CA HIS A 202 -0.72 8.59 12.58
C HIS A 202 -0.76 7.10 12.26
N ALA A 203 0.25 6.60 11.58
CA ALA A 203 0.42 5.19 11.30
C ALA A 203 1.86 4.73 11.52
N THR A 204 2.00 3.56 12.12
CA THR A 204 3.24 2.80 12.17
C THR A 204 3.14 1.67 11.17
N PHE A 205 4.10 1.59 10.25
CA PHE A 205 4.12 0.56 9.21
C PHE A 205 5.09 -0.56 9.53
N TYR A 206 4.63 -1.78 9.27
CA TYR A 206 5.37 -3.03 9.48
C TYR A 206 5.59 -3.73 8.15
N CYS A 207 6.81 -4.21 7.95
CA CYS A 207 7.13 -5.15 6.88
C CYS A 207 6.83 -6.56 7.37
N CYS A 208 5.81 -7.19 6.79
CA CYS A 208 5.36 -8.52 7.16
C CYS A 208 5.74 -9.53 6.09
N TYR A 209 6.32 -10.67 6.49
CA TYR A 209 6.78 -11.71 5.57
C TYR A 209 6.64 -13.10 6.20
N LEU A 210 6.56 -14.14 5.35
CA LEU A 210 6.55 -15.52 5.82
C LEU A 210 7.92 -15.91 6.39
N LYS A 211 7.96 -16.53 7.56
CA LYS A 211 9.21 -16.96 8.25
C LYS A 211 10.11 -17.82 7.37
N GLU A 212 9.54 -18.63 6.49
CA GLU A 212 10.29 -19.42 5.51
C GLU A 212 11.14 -18.57 4.55
N ASN A 213 10.75 -17.30 4.31
CA ASN A 213 11.45 -16.37 3.44
C ASN A 213 12.50 -15.52 4.18
N GLU A 214 12.63 -15.66 5.50
CA GLU A 214 13.55 -14.85 6.32
C GLU A 214 14.98 -14.87 5.78
N SER A 215 15.51 -16.07 5.46
CA SER A 215 16.88 -16.23 4.98
C SER A 215 17.16 -15.45 3.70
N GLN A 216 16.17 -15.37 2.80
CA GLN A 216 16.26 -14.62 1.55
C GLN A 216 16.18 -13.11 1.77
N LEU A 217 15.39 -12.67 2.76
CA LEU A 217 15.09 -11.27 3.03
C LEU A 217 16.01 -10.63 4.07
N LYS A 218 16.67 -11.43 4.92
CA LYS A 218 17.45 -10.99 6.09
C LYS A 218 18.37 -9.80 5.82
N ALA A 219 19.15 -9.87 4.75
CA ALA A 219 20.09 -8.80 4.41
C ALA A 219 19.36 -7.51 4.00
N PHE A 220 18.23 -7.60 3.31
CA PHE A 220 17.39 -6.45 2.96
C PHE A 220 16.70 -5.88 4.19
N LEU A 221 16.07 -6.72 5.02
CA LEU A 221 15.37 -6.32 6.25
C LEU A 221 16.28 -5.54 7.21
N TYR A 222 17.54 -5.93 7.31
CA TYR A 222 18.54 -5.20 8.10
C TYR A 222 18.73 -3.75 7.62
N THR A 223 18.47 -3.45 6.35
CA THR A 223 18.56 -2.09 5.81
C THR A 223 17.32 -1.23 6.08
N LEU A 224 16.19 -1.85 6.46
CA LEU A 224 14.96 -1.12 6.79
C LEU A 224 15.05 -0.49 8.18
N ASN A 225 15.79 -1.09 9.10
CA ASN A 225 15.95 -0.65 10.50
C ASN A 225 17.07 0.38 10.71
N LYS A 226 17.65 0.89 9.61
CA LYS A 226 18.66 1.95 9.62
C LYS A 226 18.16 3.23 8.98
#